data_07609359844e674f743d7378a6e370a8
#
_entry.id   07609359844e674f743d7378a6e370a8
#
_cell.length_a   1.000
_cell.length_b   1.000
_cell.length_c   1.000
_cell.angle_alpha   90.00
_cell.angle_beta   90.00
_cell.angle_gamma   90.00
#
_symmetry.space_group_name_H-M   'P 1'
#
loop_
_entity.id
_entity.type
_entity.pdbx_description
1 polymer ?
#
loop_
_entity_poly.entity_id
_entity_poly.type
_entity_poly.pdbx_seq_one_letter_code
_entity_poly.pdbx_strand_id
1 'polypeptide(L)'
;MNSCDVTPRPANRACDTLLQVAKATHSQPLQTALSRSGGLEAARWRNPKIAATLDPTDRHMLIFHERGSTAVEGRIGSTVNGHGSRIGSVTAVPAGVASQWRLHGPCDVIHVYVQTSRLCTADGRARPLEPMFAREDRWLQHWFGLLSSELNDAQRDGNPLAPLLADEFESLLVAHLLSGTTRQPRQRGGLPGGALRRIDAFVLEHLHEELRLDDLARSAHLSPGHFIRAFRQSVGCTPWQYVLDRRLHAAEPLLRQGMPADDVALRVGLVNAARLSRLFRQRRGVALGQWRRLHGGPC
;
A
#
# COMPACT_ATOMS: atom_id res chain seq x y z
N MET A 1 -15.02 -2.07 -35.38
CA MET A 1 -16.21 -2.83 -34.98
C MET A 1 -15.70 -4.02 -34.16
N ASN A 2 -15.48 -3.86 -32.86
CA ASN A 2 -15.22 -4.96 -31.94
C ASN A 2 -16.40 -5.00 -30.97
N SER A 3 -17.28 -5.95 -31.25
CA SER A 3 -18.43 -6.30 -30.43
C SER A 3 -17.92 -6.85 -29.10
N CYS A 4 -18.20 -6.17 -27.99
CA CYS A 4 -18.02 -6.71 -26.65
C CYS A 4 -19.09 -7.77 -26.42
N ASP A 5 -18.77 -9.01 -26.71
CA ASP A 5 -19.60 -10.16 -26.36
C ASP A 5 -19.47 -10.41 -24.86
N VAL A 6 -20.41 -9.84 -24.09
CA VAL A 6 -20.50 -10.04 -22.63
C VAL A 6 -21.44 -11.21 -22.38
N THR A 7 -20.87 -12.41 -22.36
CA THR A 7 -21.57 -13.54 -21.74
C THR A 7 -21.68 -13.32 -20.23
N PRO A 8 -22.91 -13.32 -19.64
CA PRO A 8 -23.06 -13.17 -18.19
C PRO A 8 -22.50 -14.38 -17.47
N ARG A 9 -21.48 -14.14 -16.64
CA ARG A 9 -20.90 -15.15 -15.74
C ARG A 9 -21.92 -15.51 -14.64
N PRO A 10 -22.06 -16.78 -14.23
CA PRO A 10 -22.99 -17.17 -13.18
C PRO A 10 -22.63 -16.47 -11.85
N ALA A 11 -23.66 -15.99 -11.16
CA ALA A 11 -23.64 -15.05 -10.04
C ALA A 11 -22.98 -15.51 -8.73
N ASN A 12 -22.12 -16.53 -8.73
CA ASN A 12 -21.56 -17.07 -7.48
C ASN A 12 -20.12 -17.58 -7.57
N ARG A 13 -19.29 -17.05 -8.48
CA ARG A 13 -17.84 -17.33 -8.50
C ARG A 13 -17.05 -16.08 -8.15
N ALA A 14 -16.18 -16.21 -7.14
CA ALA A 14 -15.16 -15.21 -6.83
C ALA A 14 -14.40 -14.78 -8.10
N CYS A 15 -14.04 -13.50 -8.20
CA CYS A 15 -13.29 -13.02 -9.36
C CYS A 15 -11.87 -13.60 -9.38
N ASP A 16 -11.30 -13.71 -10.59
CA ASP A 16 -9.97 -14.26 -10.75
C ASP A 16 -8.91 -13.46 -9.95
N THR A 17 -9.09 -12.13 -9.84
CA THR A 17 -8.23 -11.26 -9.02
C THR A 17 -8.27 -11.64 -7.54
N LEU A 18 -9.45 -11.91 -6.95
CA LEU A 18 -9.56 -12.34 -5.55
C LEU A 18 -8.83 -13.66 -5.34
N LEU A 19 -9.01 -14.63 -6.26
CA LEU A 19 -8.34 -15.93 -6.19
C LEU A 19 -6.81 -15.80 -6.32
N GLN A 20 -6.32 -14.91 -7.17
CA GLN A 20 -4.88 -14.60 -7.28
C GLN A 20 -4.33 -14.01 -5.98
N VAL A 21 -5.06 -13.09 -5.34
CA VAL A 21 -4.68 -12.53 -4.03
C VAL A 21 -4.62 -13.62 -2.98
N ALA A 22 -5.65 -14.48 -2.88
CA ALA A 22 -5.68 -15.60 -1.94
C ALA A 22 -4.46 -16.52 -2.10
N LYS A 23 -4.12 -16.87 -3.35
CA LYS A 23 -2.97 -17.70 -3.69
C LYS A 23 -1.64 -17.02 -3.34
N ALA A 24 -1.47 -15.75 -3.72
CA ALA A 24 -0.23 -15.01 -3.52
C ALA A 24 0.05 -14.71 -2.04
N THR A 25 -1.00 -14.50 -1.24
CA THR A 25 -0.88 -14.21 0.19
C THR A 25 -1.00 -15.44 1.08
N HIS A 26 -1.30 -16.61 0.53
CA HIS A 26 -1.62 -17.83 1.28
C HIS A 26 -2.68 -17.60 2.36
N SER A 27 -3.66 -16.72 2.06
CA SER A 27 -4.71 -16.29 2.98
C SER A 27 -6.08 -16.53 2.37
N GLN A 28 -7.08 -16.64 3.23
CA GLN A 28 -8.49 -16.65 2.82
C GLN A 28 -9.14 -15.33 3.26
N PRO A 29 -10.09 -14.80 2.49
CA PRO A 29 -10.81 -13.62 2.93
C PRO A 29 -11.65 -13.95 4.17
N LEU A 30 -11.67 -13.06 5.15
CA LEU A 30 -12.52 -13.19 6.34
C LEU A 30 -13.99 -12.95 6.00
N GLN A 31 -14.25 -12.10 5.03
CA GLN A 31 -15.57 -11.71 4.57
C GLN A 31 -15.52 -11.32 3.11
N THR A 32 -16.61 -11.54 2.40
CA THR A 32 -16.78 -11.09 1.01
C THR A 32 -18.14 -10.47 0.80
N ALA A 33 -18.24 -9.54 -0.14
CA ALA A 33 -19.48 -8.96 -0.64
C ALA A 33 -19.40 -8.81 -2.15
N LEU A 34 -20.50 -9.08 -2.84
CA LEU A 34 -20.58 -9.03 -4.30
C LEU A 34 -21.82 -8.26 -4.72
N SER A 35 -21.67 -7.28 -5.60
CA SER A 35 -22.81 -6.61 -6.25
C SER A 35 -23.54 -7.56 -7.20
N ARG A 36 -24.84 -7.35 -7.40
CA ARG A 36 -25.67 -8.17 -8.33
C ARG A 36 -25.12 -8.14 -9.74
N SER A 37 -24.63 -6.99 -10.15
CA SER A 37 -24.02 -6.82 -11.46
C SER A 37 -22.70 -7.57 -11.62
N GLY A 38 -22.08 -8.02 -10.50
CA GLY A 38 -20.73 -8.56 -10.47
C GLY A 38 -19.64 -7.52 -10.78
N GLY A 39 -20.01 -6.25 -10.90
CA GLY A 39 -19.09 -5.15 -11.24
C GLY A 39 -18.14 -4.80 -10.11
N LEU A 40 -18.57 -5.01 -8.87
CA LEU A 40 -17.79 -4.81 -7.66
C LEU A 40 -17.80 -6.08 -6.80
N GLU A 41 -16.64 -6.47 -6.33
CA GLU A 41 -16.47 -7.47 -5.28
C GLU A 41 -15.58 -6.88 -4.19
N ALA A 42 -15.98 -7.01 -2.92
CA ALA A 42 -15.20 -6.58 -1.78
C ALA A 42 -14.77 -7.79 -0.94
N ALA A 43 -13.57 -7.75 -0.37
CA ALA A 43 -13.06 -8.79 0.49
C ALA A 43 -12.24 -8.19 1.63
N ARG A 44 -12.51 -8.61 2.86
CA ARG A 44 -11.69 -8.29 4.02
C ARG A 44 -10.64 -9.37 4.23
N TRP A 45 -9.41 -8.96 4.42
CA TRP A 45 -8.26 -9.83 4.59
C TRP A 45 -7.54 -9.55 5.90
N ARG A 46 -7.04 -10.62 6.51
CA ARG A 46 -6.02 -10.54 7.54
C ARG A 46 -4.75 -11.15 6.99
N ASN A 47 -3.82 -10.29 6.61
CA ASN A 47 -2.55 -10.73 6.07
C ASN A 47 -1.51 -10.84 7.18
N PRO A 48 -0.79 -11.98 7.27
CA PRO A 48 0.36 -12.11 8.16
C PRO A 48 1.54 -11.28 7.63
N LYS A 49 2.67 -11.34 8.30
CA LYS A 49 3.94 -10.91 7.72
C LYS A 49 4.22 -11.74 6.47
N ILE A 50 4.29 -11.12 5.30
CA ILE A 50 4.41 -11.82 4.02
C ILE A 50 5.15 -10.99 2.98
N ALA A 51 5.79 -11.67 2.01
CA ALA A 51 6.17 -11.11 0.73
C ALA A 51 5.32 -11.80 -0.36
N ALA A 52 4.64 -11.00 -1.17
CA ALA A 52 3.74 -11.48 -2.20
C ALA A 52 3.99 -10.76 -3.53
N THR A 53 3.86 -11.48 -4.62
CA THR A 53 3.85 -10.93 -5.99
C THR A 53 2.51 -11.28 -6.63
N LEU A 54 1.87 -10.28 -7.20
CA LEU A 54 0.64 -10.41 -7.96
C LEU A 54 0.94 -10.12 -9.42
N ASP A 55 0.65 -11.09 -10.27
CA ASP A 55 0.65 -10.89 -11.70
C ASP A 55 -0.45 -9.90 -12.12
N PRO A 56 -0.41 -9.38 -13.36
CA PRO A 56 -1.46 -8.51 -13.86
C PRO A 56 -2.86 -9.14 -13.68
N THR A 57 -3.76 -8.39 -13.05
CA THR A 57 -5.12 -8.85 -12.73
C THR A 57 -6.15 -8.35 -13.73
N ASP A 58 -7.31 -8.99 -13.83
CA ASP A 58 -8.40 -8.63 -14.73
C ASP A 58 -9.27 -7.46 -14.23
N ARG A 59 -9.11 -7.10 -12.93
CA ARG A 59 -9.86 -6.02 -12.28
C ARG A 59 -8.94 -4.96 -11.71
N HIS A 60 -9.46 -3.75 -11.59
CA HIS A 60 -8.85 -2.74 -10.74
C HIS A 60 -8.99 -3.15 -9.27
N MET A 61 -7.97 -2.94 -8.47
CA MET A 61 -7.98 -3.24 -7.05
C MET A 61 -7.73 -1.97 -6.23
N LEU A 62 -8.66 -1.65 -5.33
CA LEU A 62 -8.48 -0.64 -4.28
C LEU A 62 -8.22 -1.37 -2.97
N ILE A 63 -7.20 -0.97 -2.24
CA ILE A 63 -6.78 -1.57 -0.98
C ILE A 63 -6.88 -0.51 0.11
N PHE A 64 -7.76 -0.72 1.07
CA PHE A 64 -7.90 0.13 2.25
C PHE A 64 -7.17 -0.49 3.43
N HIS A 65 -6.28 0.25 4.05
CA HIS A 65 -5.57 -0.19 5.25
C HIS A 65 -6.44 0.05 6.49
N GLU A 66 -7.07 -1.00 6.98
CA GLU A 66 -8.03 -0.91 8.08
C GLU A 66 -7.35 -0.89 9.44
N ARG A 67 -6.41 -1.80 9.68
CA ARG A 67 -5.72 -1.96 10.98
C ARG A 67 -4.36 -2.63 10.84
N GLY A 68 -3.58 -2.58 11.91
CA GLY A 68 -2.36 -3.37 12.07
C GLY A 68 -1.09 -2.65 11.65
N SER A 69 -0.12 -3.42 11.16
CA SER A 69 1.20 -2.91 10.84
C SER A 69 1.17 -1.94 9.65
N THR A 70 1.72 -0.76 9.84
CA THR A 70 1.91 0.23 8.78
C THR A 70 3.24 0.09 8.04
N ALA A 71 4.08 -0.88 8.45
CA ALA A 71 5.34 -1.20 7.80
C ALA A 71 5.07 -2.07 6.55
N VAL A 72 4.55 -1.45 5.50
CA VAL A 72 4.18 -2.06 4.23
C VAL A 72 5.03 -1.44 3.13
N GLU A 73 5.62 -2.27 2.30
CA GLU A 73 6.27 -1.86 1.06
C GLU A 73 5.45 -2.37 -0.11
N GLY A 74 5.27 -1.52 -1.11
CA GLY A 74 4.54 -1.85 -2.32
C GLY A 74 5.24 -1.33 -3.56
N ARG A 75 5.30 -2.15 -4.60
CA ARG A 75 5.67 -1.74 -5.95
C ARG A 75 4.52 -2.04 -6.88
N ILE A 76 4.06 -1.02 -7.61
CA ILE A 76 2.96 -1.14 -8.58
C ILE A 76 3.49 -0.78 -9.95
N GLY A 77 3.58 -1.76 -10.83
CA GLY A 77 4.24 -1.62 -12.12
C GLY A 77 5.68 -1.13 -12.00
N SER A 78 6.10 -0.29 -12.95
CA SER A 78 7.43 0.35 -12.96
C SER A 78 7.44 1.75 -12.33
N THR A 79 6.27 2.31 -12.02
CA THR A 79 6.11 3.74 -11.75
C THR A 79 5.90 4.10 -10.28
N VAL A 80 5.32 3.22 -9.49
CA VAL A 80 4.98 3.50 -8.09
C VAL A 80 5.73 2.55 -7.16
N ASN A 81 6.60 3.13 -6.33
CA ASN A 81 7.24 2.45 -5.21
C ASN A 81 6.81 3.16 -3.93
N GLY A 82 6.29 2.43 -2.96
CA GLY A 82 5.80 2.96 -1.71
C GLY A 82 6.40 2.26 -0.51
N HIS A 83 6.66 3.04 0.54
CA HIS A 83 7.20 2.57 1.81
C HIS A 83 6.41 3.18 2.96
N GLY A 84 5.87 2.33 3.79
CA GLY A 84 4.97 2.73 4.87
C GLY A 84 3.57 3.05 4.36
N SER A 85 2.57 2.50 5.02
CA SER A 85 1.17 2.85 4.84
C SER A 85 0.65 3.60 6.07
N ARG A 86 -0.62 3.97 6.06
CA ARG A 86 -1.32 4.54 7.21
C ARG A 86 -2.67 3.87 7.34
N ILE A 87 -3.14 3.71 8.57
CA ILE A 87 -4.52 3.33 8.81
C ILE A 87 -5.42 4.37 8.16
N GLY A 88 -6.40 3.93 7.39
CA GLY A 88 -7.27 4.78 6.60
C GLY A 88 -6.73 5.19 5.23
N SER A 89 -5.51 4.82 4.87
CA SER A 89 -4.97 5.09 3.52
C SER A 89 -5.51 4.10 2.49
N VAL A 90 -5.56 4.56 1.24
CA VAL A 90 -6.00 3.77 0.09
C VAL A 90 -4.87 3.61 -0.91
N THR A 91 -4.70 2.40 -1.40
CA THR A 91 -3.79 2.06 -2.50
C THR A 91 -4.62 1.60 -3.70
N ALA A 92 -4.25 2.01 -4.91
CA ALA A 92 -4.90 1.57 -6.14
C ALA A 92 -3.91 0.83 -7.04
N VAL A 93 -4.29 -0.37 -7.44
CA VAL A 93 -3.58 -1.17 -8.43
C VAL A 93 -4.49 -1.29 -9.66
N PRO A 94 -4.12 -0.67 -10.79
CA PRO A 94 -4.89 -0.80 -12.02
C PRO A 94 -4.92 -2.24 -12.55
N ALA A 95 -6.00 -2.61 -13.20
CA ALA A 95 -6.05 -3.85 -13.98
C ALA A 95 -4.92 -3.89 -15.02
N GLY A 96 -4.37 -5.06 -15.29
CA GLY A 96 -3.25 -5.24 -16.20
C GLY A 96 -1.89 -4.84 -15.65
N VAL A 97 -1.80 -4.44 -14.38
CA VAL A 97 -0.55 -3.99 -13.74
C VAL A 97 -0.12 -4.99 -12.67
N ALA A 98 1.11 -5.51 -12.80
CA ALA A 98 1.72 -6.36 -11.77
C ALA A 98 2.07 -5.55 -10.52
N SER A 99 2.04 -6.20 -9.35
CA SER A 99 2.42 -5.57 -8.10
C SER A 99 3.18 -6.50 -7.17
N GLN A 100 4.05 -5.92 -6.34
CA GLN A 100 4.87 -6.63 -5.37
C GLN A 100 4.68 -6.00 -4.00
N TRP A 101 4.58 -6.84 -2.98
CA TRP A 101 4.24 -6.44 -1.63
C TRP A 101 5.18 -7.08 -0.62
N ARG A 102 5.55 -6.31 0.40
CA ARG A 102 6.23 -6.83 1.57
C ARG A 102 5.61 -6.23 2.81
N LEU A 103 4.96 -7.08 3.60
CA LEU A 103 4.36 -6.72 4.87
C LEU A 103 5.29 -7.16 5.99
N HIS A 104 5.75 -6.23 6.80
CA HIS A 104 6.68 -6.51 7.90
C HIS A 104 5.99 -6.90 9.20
N GLY A 105 4.67 -6.88 9.25
CA GLY A 105 3.84 -7.33 10.36
C GLY A 105 2.41 -7.58 9.89
N PRO A 106 1.56 -8.17 10.75
CA PRO A 106 0.18 -8.46 10.40
C PRO A 106 -0.61 -7.17 10.18
N CYS A 107 -1.46 -7.16 9.15
CA CYS A 107 -2.37 -6.07 8.88
C CYS A 107 -3.71 -6.56 8.34
N ASP A 108 -4.78 -5.85 8.70
CA ASP A 108 -6.10 -6.06 8.17
C ASP A 108 -6.36 -5.02 7.08
N VAL A 109 -6.83 -5.48 5.93
CA VAL A 109 -7.13 -4.64 4.77
C VAL A 109 -8.47 -5.03 4.15
N ILE A 110 -9.14 -4.07 3.53
CA ILE A 110 -10.29 -4.32 2.68
C ILE A 110 -9.85 -4.10 1.24
N HIS A 111 -9.97 -5.14 0.42
CA HIS A 111 -9.79 -5.02 -1.02
C HIS A 111 -11.15 -4.85 -1.68
N VAL A 112 -11.22 -3.97 -2.66
CA VAL A 112 -12.37 -3.80 -3.54
C VAL A 112 -11.91 -3.99 -4.97
N TYR A 113 -12.51 -4.96 -5.64
CA TYR A 113 -12.21 -5.33 -7.02
C TYR A 113 -13.28 -4.77 -7.93
N VAL A 114 -12.90 -3.89 -8.85
CA VAL A 114 -13.82 -3.22 -9.78
C VAL A 114 -13.53 -3.66 -11.21
N GLN A 115 -14.56 -4.09 -11.91
CA GLN A 115 -14.43 -4.45 -13.33
C GLN A 115 -14.00 -3.24 -14.16
N THR A 116 -13.09 -3.46 -15.10
CA THR A 116 -12.58 -2.41 -15.99
C THR A 116 -13.70 -1.74 -16.81
N SER A 117 -14.70 -2.50 -17.22
CA SER A 117 -15.87 -2.00 -17.95
C SER A 117 -16.73 -1.00 -17.17
N ARG A 118 -16.62 -0.99 -15.82
CA ARG A 118 -17.36 -0.04 -14.97
C ARG A 118 -16.74 1.35 -14.97
N LEU A 119 -15.44 1.45 -15.27
CA LEU A 119 -14.75 2.74 -15.36
C LEU A 119 -14.71 3.24 -16.81
N CYS A 120 -15.90 3.29 -17.44
CA CYS A 120 -16.09 3.89 -18.75
C CYS A 120 -16.93 5.17 -18.63
N THR A 121 -16.55 6.19 -19.38
CA THR A 121 -17.34 7.41 -19.50
C THR A 121 -18.60 7.17 -20.33
N ALA A 122 -19.57 8.09 -20.31
CA ALA A 122 -20.83 7.96 -21.04
C ALA A 122 -20.64 7.80 -22.57
N ASP A 123 -19.51 8.26 -23.11
CA ASP A 123 -19.11 8.09 -24.53
C ASP A 123 -18.36 6.76 -24.77
N GLY A 124 -18.37 5.84 -23.79
CA GLY A 124 -17.78 4.51 -23.91
C GLY A 124 -16.26 4.46 -23.82
N ARG A 125 -15.59 5.57 -23.49
CA ARG A 125 -14.14 5.59 -23.33
C ARG A 125 -13.75 5.05 -21.96
N ALA A 126 -12.84 4.07 -21.95
CA ALA A 126 -12.27 3.58 -20.73
C ALA A 126 -11.49 4.69 -19.99
N ARG A 127 -11.76 4.84 -18.71
CA ARG A 127 -10.99 5.71 -17.84
C ARG A 127 -10.01 4.87 -17.02
N PRO A 128 -8.70 4.95 -17.32
CA PRO A 128 -7.72 4.17 -16.57
C PRO A 128 -7.69 4.65 -15.12
N LEU A 129 -7.64 3.70 -14.18
CA LEU A 129 -7.31 3.99 -12.79
C LEU A 129 -5.81 4.29 -12.70
N GLU A 130 -5.46 5.42 -12.09
CA GLU A 130 -4.06 5.75 -11.88
C GLU A 130 -3.50 4.94 -10.69
N PRO A 131 -2.29 4.35 -10.84
CA PRO A 131 -1.67 3.65 -9.73
C PRO A 131 -1.30 4.62 -8.61
N MET A 132 -1.66 4.28 -7.37
CA MET A 132 -1.32 5.07 -6.20
C MET A 132 -1.00 4.17 -5.01
N PHE A 133 -0.13 4.62 -4.10
CA PHE A 133 0.24 3.89 -2.90
C PHE A 133 -0.06 4.72 -1.65
N ALA A 134 -0.81 4.12 -0.71
CA ALA A 134 -1.11 4.63 0.63
C ALA A 134 -1.52 6.12 0.68
N ARG A 135 -2.43 6.52 -0.20
CA ARG A 135 -2.95 7.89 -0.28
C ARG A 135 -4.05 8.14 0.73
N GLU A 136 -4.07 9.36 1.25
CA GLU A 136 -5.19 9.87 2.03
C GLU A 136 -6.19 10.52 1.08
N ASP A 137 -7.36 9.91 0.96
CA ASP A 137 -8.52 10.44 0.24
C ASP A 137 -9.71 10.41 1.18
N ARG A 138 -10.20 11.58 1.59
CA ARG A 138 -11.27 11.70 2.58
C ARG A 138 -12.55 11.02 2.15
N TRP A 139 -12.89 11.10 0.86
CA TRP A 139 -14.10 10.48 0.35
C TRP A 139 -13.98 8.95 0.40
N LEU A 140 -12.88 8.40 -0.12
CA LEU A 140 -12.60 6.97 -0.05
C LEU A 140 -12.52 6.47 1.40
N GLN A 141 -11.92 7.23 2.32
CA GLN A 141 -11.89 6.87 3.75
C GLN A 141 -13.29 6.71 4.33
N HIS A 142 -14.21 7.65 4.07
CA HIS A 142 -15.59 7.55 4.53
C HIS A 142 -16.33 6.39 3.86
N TRP A 143 -16.16 6.23 2.56
CA TRP A 143 -16.77 5.15 1.81
C TRP A 143 -16.33 3.77 2.32
N PHE A 144 -15.03 3.56 2.51
CA PHE A 144 -14.50 2.32 3.10
C PHE A 144 -14.90 2.14 4.56
N GLY A 145 -15.02 3.22 5.33
CA GLY A 145 -15.51 3.18 6.71
C GLY A 145 -16.94 2.66 6.79
N LEU A 146 -17.82 3.13 5.90
CA LEU A 146 -19.19 2.62 5.78
C LEU A 146 -19.19 1.14 5.36
N LEU A 147 -18.46 0.78 4.32
CA LEU A 147 -18.35 -0.60 3.88
C LEU A 147 -17.82 -1.53 5.00
N SER A 148 -16.82 -1.06 5.76
CA SER A 148 -16.29 -1.81 6.90
C SER A 148 -17.35 -2.04 7.99
N SER A 149 -18.18 -1.02 8.28
CA SER A 149 -19.29 -1.14 9.24
C SER A 149 -20.30 -2.17 8.78
N GLU A 150 -20.75 -2.08 7.54
CA GLU A 150 -21.73 -3.01 6.96
C GLU A 150 -21.21 -4.45 6.92
N LEU A 151 -19.93 -4.66 6.59
CA LEU A 151 -19.30 -5.97 6.68
C LEU A 151 -19.29 -6.50 8.12
N ASN A 152 -19.04 -5.65 9.13
CA ASN A 152 -19.06 -6.07 10.53
C ASN A 152 -20.48 -6.47 10.99
N ASP A 153 -21.49 -5.69 10.59
CA ASP A 153 -22.89 -5.96 10.96
C ASP A 153 -23.38 -7.24 10.28
N ALA A 154 -23.08 -7.44 9.00
CA ALA A 154 -23.34 -8.67 8.27
C ALA A 154 -22.71 -9.91 8.96
N GLN A 155 -21.52 -9.76 9.51
CA GLN A 155 -20.85 -10.84 10.26
C GLN A 155 -21.54 -11.14 11.59
N ARG A 156 -21.98 -10.11 12.33
CA ARG A 156 -22.70 -10.28 13.60
C ARG A 156 -24.02 -10.99 13.41
N ASP A 157 -24.73 -10.62 12.34
CA ASP A 157 -26.04 -11.16 12.01
C ASP A 157 -25.96 -12.54 11.34
N GLY A 158 -24.75 -13.03 11.02
CA GLY A 158 -24.51 -14.29 10.31
C GLY A 158 -25.01 -14.28 8.86
N ASN A 159 -25.28 -13.09 8.30
CA ASN A 159 -25.74 -12.91 6.93
C ASN A 159 -24.67 -12.23 6.07
N PRO A 160 -24.52 -12.60 4.79
CA PRO A 160 -23.67 -11.84 3.88
C PRO A 160 -24.24 -10.44 3.66
N LEU A 161 -23.37 -9.46 3.36
CA LEU A 161 -23.83 -8.14 2.94
C LEU A 161 -24.82 -8.25 1.79
N ALA A 162 -25.99 -7.63 1.96
CA ALA A 162 -27.05 -7.72 0.98
C ALA A 162 -26.56 -7.26 -0.40
N PRO A 163 -26.75 -8.05 -1.49
CA PRO A 163 -26.26 -7.68 -2.82
C PRO A 163 -26.80 -6.34 -3.33
N LEU A 164 -28.01 -5.93 -2.90
CA LEU A 164 -28.58 -4.64 -3.22
C LEU A 164 -27.75 -3.49 -2.61
N LEU A 165 -27.33 -3.63 -1.35
CA LEU A 165 -26.46 -2.65 -0.71
C LEU A 165 -25.09 -2.60 -1.37
N ALA A 166 -24.56 -3.76 -1.81
CA ALA A 166 -23.32 -3.81 -2.58
C ALA A 166 -23.44 -3.08 -3.94
N ASP A 167 -24.61 -3.08 -4.59
CA ASP A 167 -24.86 -2.30 -5.81
C ASP A 167 -24.81 -0.79 -5.54
N GLU A 168 -25.31 -0.33 -4.40
CA GLU A 168 -25.21 1.08 -4.00
C GLU A 168 -23.74 1.49 -3.74
N PHE A 169 -22.98 0.65 -3.04
CA PHE A 169 -21.55 0.88 -2.85
C PHE A 169 -20.80 0.92 -4.19
N GLU A 170 -21.12 0.03 -5.14
CA GLU A 170 -20.56 0.04 -6.49
C GLU A 170 -20.87 1.37 -7.20
N SER A 171 -22.13 1.77 -7.22
CA SER A 171 -22.58 2.96 -7.94
C SER A 171 -21.89 4.23 -7.43
N LEU A 172 -21.81 4.40 -6.11
CA LEU A 172 -21.12 5.52 -5.46
C LEU A 172 -19.62 5.54 -5.77
N LEU A 173 -18.96 4.38 -5.67
CA LEU A 173 -17.52 4.28 -5.94
C LEU A 173 -17.21 4.59 -7.41
N VAL A 174 -17.95 3.98 -8.34
CA VAL A 174 -17.77 4.20 -9.78
C VAL A 174 -17.98 5.68 -10.13
N ALA A 175 -19.05 6.30 -9.60
CA ALA A 175 -19.31 7.73 -9.82
C ALA A 175 -18.15 8.60 -9.31
N HIS A 176 -17.60 8.30 -8.13
CA HIS A 176 -16.44 9.01 -7.57
C HIS A 176 -15.19 8.83 -8.44
N LEU A 177 -14.86 7.60 -8.84
CA LEU A 177 -13.70 7.30 -9.67
C LEU A 177 -13.81 7.96 -11.05
N LEU A 178 -15.01 8.01 -11.65
CA LEU A 178 -15.26 8.65 -12.93
C LEU A 178 -15.28 10.18 -12.86
N SER A 179 -15.73 10.77 -11.75
CA SER A 179 -15.74 12.24 -11.58
C SER A 179 -14.35 12.86 -11.62
N GLY A 180 -13.29 12.03 -11.44
CA GLY A 180 -11.91 12.48 -11.45
C GLY A 180 -11.49 13.25 -10.20
N THR A 181 -12.29 13.16 -9.15
CA THR A 181 -11.91 13.68 -7.82
C THR A 181 -10.75 12.90 -7.22
N THR A 182 -10.52 11.66 -7.67
CA THR A 182 -9.25 10.93 -7.48
C THR A 182 -8.11 11.49 -8.37
N ARG A 183 -8.43 12.33 -9.36
CA ARG A 183 -7.39 13.21 -9.90
C ARG A 183 -6.89 14.01 -8.73
N GLN A 184 -5.64 13.75 -8.33
CA GLN A 184 -4.95 14.75 -7.54
C GLN A 184 -5.34 16.12 -8.09
N PRO A 185 -5.73 17.09 -7.27
CA PRO A 185 -5.37 18.43 -7.61
C PRO A 185 -3.89 18.27 -7.96
N ARG A 186 -3.46 18.67 -9.16
CA ARG A 186 -2.03 18.83 -9.43
C ARG A 186 -1.50 19.54 -8.20
N GLN A 187 -0.96 18.73 -7.27
CA GLN A 187 -0.52 19.26 -6.00
C GLN A 187 0.61 20.19 -6.37
N ARG A 188 0.25 21.47 -6.52
CA ARG A 188 1.25 22.53 -6.54
C ARG A 188 2.01 22.33 -5.24
N GLY A 189 3.20 21.70 -5.32
CA GLY A 189 4.06 21.58 -4.15
C GLY A 189 4.63 20.20 -3.80
N GLY A 190 4.37 19.11 -4.55
CA GLY A 190 5.04 17.82 -4.37
C GLY A 190 6.48 17.82 -4.91
N LEU A 191 7.23 16.74 -4.68
CA LEU A 191 8.56 16.56 -5.22
C LEU A 191 8.53 16.57 -6.76
N PRO A 192 9.48 17.23 -7.43
CA PRO A 192 9.63 17.18 -8.88
C PRO A 192 9.82 15.73 -9.38
N GLY A 193 9.44 15.47 -10.61
CA GLY A 193 9.60 14.14 -11.23
C GLY A 193 11.04 13.63 -11.11
N GLY A 194 11.21 12.39 -10.64
CA GLY A 194 12.52 11.78 -10.42
C GLY A 194 13.28 12.23 -9.15
N ALA A 195 12.81 13.26 -8.44
CA ALA A 195 13.47 13.73 -7.22
C ALA A 195 13.53 12.65 -6.14
N LEU A 196 12.46 11.88 -5.95
CA LEU A 196 12.46 10.79 -4.97
C LEU A 196 13.53 9.73 -5.27
N ARG A 197 13.76 9.41 -6.54
CA ARG A 197 14.84 8.47 -6.92
C ARG A 197 16.23 9.01 -6.58
N ARG A 198 16.47 10.31 -6.81
CA ARG A 198 17.74 10.95 -6.46
C ARG A 198 17.96 11.01 -4.95
N ILE A 199 16.90 11.35 -4.20
CA ILE A 199 16.92 11.34 -2.74
C ILE A 199 17.22 9.94 -2.22
N ASP A 200 16.56 8.92 -2.76
CA ASP A 200 16.75 7.54 -2.34
C ASP A 200 18.16 7.05 -2.61
N ALA A 201 18.69 7.31 -3.82
CA ALA A 201 20.07 6.99 -4.16
C ALA A 201 21.06 7.69 -3.23
N PHE A 202 20.87 8.99 -2.99
CA PHE A 202 21.69 9.77 -2.07
C PHE A 202 21.65 9.23 -0.63
N VAL A 203 20.46 8.92 -0.12
CA VAL A 203 20.29 8.33 1.22
C VAL A 203 21.00 6.98 1.33
N LEU A 204 20.87 6.11 0.32
CA LEU A 204 21.50 4.78 0.34
C LEU A 204 23.03 4.86 0.30
N GLU A 205 23.57 5.80 -0.47
CA GLU A 205 25.02 6.03 -0.58
C GLU A 205 25.62 6.56 0.73
N HIS A 206 24.88 7.42 1.45
CA HIS A 206 25.37 8.12 2.65
C HIS A 206 24.71 7.63 3.95
N LEU A 207 24.17 6.40 3.99
CA LEU A 207 23.44 5.89 5.17
C LEU A 207 24.25 5.92 6.47
N HIS A 208 25.55 5.70 6.38
CA HIS A 208 26.49 5.65 7.52
C HIS A 208 26.89 7.04 8.02
N GLU A 209 26.61 8.10 7.26
CA GLU A 209 27.00 9.46 7.57
C GLU A 209 25.89 10.24 8.31
N GLU A 210 26.24 11.41 8.84
CA GLU A 210 25.27 12.36 9.35
C GLU A 210 24.59 13.08 8.19
N LEU A 211 23.39 12.60 7.81
CA LEU A 211 22.60 13.25 6.76
C LEU A 211 21.94 14.51 7.29
N ARG A 212 22.14 15.63 6.59
CA ARG A 212 21.50 16.92 6.90
C ARG A 212 20.31 17.14 5.98
N LEU A 213 19.32 17.88 6.49
CA LEU A 213 18.14 18.24 5.70
C LEU A 213 18.49 18.98 4.41
N ASP A 214 19.53 19.83 4.47
CA ASP A 214 20.01 20.63 3.35
C ASP A 214 20.58 19.75 2.22
N ASP A 215 21.23 18.65 2.57
CA ASP A 215 21.77 17.70 1.60
C ASP A 215 20.64 16.97 0.86
N LEU A 216 19.62 16.55 1.59
CA LEU A 216 18.42 15.94 1.01
C LEU A 216 17.64 16.93 0.14
N ALA A 217 17.53 18.18 0.55
CA ALA A 217 16.87 19.23 -0.21
C ALA A 217 17.64 19.54 -1.51
N ARG A 218 18.98 19.61 -1.45
CA ARG A 218 19.85 19.79 -2.62
C ARG A 218 19.71 18.65 -3.62
N SER A 219 19.66 17.39 -3.16
CA SER A 219 19.45 16.23 -4.03
C SER A 219 18.12 16.28 -4.79
N ALA A 220 17.13 17.00 -4.22
CA ALA A 220 15.82 17.24 -4.84
C ALA A 220 15.77 18.53 -5.68
N HIS A 221 16.82 19.35 -5.69
CA HIS A 221 16.86 20.71 -6.26
C HIS A 221 15.78 21.64 -5.65
N LEU A 222 15.59 21.58 -4.32
CA LEU A 222 14.62 22.38 -3.58
C LEU A 222 15.28 23.11 -2.41
N SER A 223 14.67 24.22 -1.98
CA SER A 223 15.04 24.82 -0.69
C SER A 223 14.57 23.94 0.46
N PRO A 224 15.23 23.95 1.63
CA PRO A 224 14.89 23.06 2.77
C PRO A 224 13.43 23.17 3.21
N GLY A 225 12.90 24.38 3.32
CA GLY A 225 11.50 24.61 3.72
C GLY A 225 10.47 24.12 2.69
N HIS A 226 10.78 24.23 1.40
CA HIS A 226 9.95 23.68 0.33
C HIS A 226 10.08 22.15 0.29
N PHE A 227 11.31 21.64 0.47
CA PHE A 227 11.60 20.21 0.47
C PHE A 227 10.78 19.44 1.52
N ILE A 228 10.76 19.89 2.79
CA ILE A 228 10.00 19.21 3.84
C ILE A 228 8.53 19.06 3.46
N ARG A 229 7.91 20.13 2.96
CA ARG A 229 6.49 20.10 2.54
C ARG A 229 6.28 19.20 1.34
N ALA A 230 7.11 19.37 0.30
CA ALA A 230 7.03 18.59 -0.93
C ALA A 230 7.30 17.08 -0.69
N PHE A 231 8.29 16.77 0.15
CA PHE A 231 8.63 15.41 0.51
C PHE A 231 7.50 14.75 1.30
N ARG A 232 7.01 15.40 2.36
CA ARG A 232 5.91 14.87 3.16
C ARG A 232 4.65 14.67 2.33
N GLN A 233 4.42 15.56 1.37
CA GLN A 233 3.31 15.49 0.45
C GLN A 233 3.43 14.30 -0.53
N SER A 234 4.64 14.04 -1.04
CA SER A 234 4.87 12.97 -2.02
C SER A 234 5.08 11.59 -1.40
N VAL A 235 5.70 11.53 -0.20
CA VAL A 235 6.13 10.27 0.44
C VAL A 235 5.24 9.90 1.64
N GLY A 236 4.47 10.86 2.18
CA GLY A 236 3.57 10.63 3.30
C GLY A 236 4.24 10.62 4.68
N CYS A 237 5.58 10.71 4.75
CA CYS A 237 6.33 10.81 6.00
C CYS A 237 7.34 11.94 5.95
N THR A 238 7.95 12.30 7.09
CA THR A 238 9.01 13.31 7.09
C THR A 238 10.30 12.74 6.47
N PRO A 239 11.19 13.59 5.90
CA PRO A 239 12.48 13.14 5.38
C PRO A 239 13.28 12.34 6.39
N TRP A 240 13.27 12.77 7.66
CA TRP A 240 13.97 12.07 8.72
C TRP A 240 13.40 10.69 9.03
N GLN A 241 12.07 10.56 9.06
CA GLN A 241 11.41 9.24 9.21
C GLN A 241 11.80 8.30 8.06
N TYR A 242 11.87 8.82 6.85
CA TYR A 242 12.30 8.07 5.67
C TYR A 242 13.75 7.58 5.80
N VAL A 243 14.68 8.45 6.18
CA VAL A 243 16.08 8.06 6.41
C VAL A 243 16.20 6.97 7.48
N LEU A 244 15.48 7.11 8.59
CA LEU A 244 15.47 6.09 9.66
C LEU A 244 14.93 4.75 9.16
N ASP A 245 13.91 4.74 8.32
CA ASP A 245 13.38 3.50 7.74
C ASP A 245 14.39 2.87 6.76
N ARG A 246 15.10 3.66 5.96
CA ARG A 246 16.19 3.17 5.10
C ARG A 246 17.33 2.56 5.89
N ARG A 247 17.73 3.19 6.99
CA ARG A 247 18.75 2.65 7.93
C ARG A 247 18.33 1.31 8.52
N LEU A 248 17.08 1.18 8.95
CA LEU A 248 16.57 -0.10 9.45
C LEU A 248 16.55 -1.19 8.38
N HIS A 249 16.17 -0.85 7.16
CA HIS A 249 16.20 -1.77 6.03
C HIS A 249 17.63 -2.29 5.76
N ALA A 250 18.60 -1.40 5.76
CA ALA A 250 19.99 -1.77 5.59
C ALA A 250 20.54 -2.59 6.78
N ALA A 251 20.02 -2.39 7.99
CA ALA A 251 20.41 -3.15 9.17
C ALA A 251 19.91 -4.61 9.13
N GLU A 252 18.73 -4.88 8.56
CA GLU A 252 18.12 -6.22 8.58
C GLU A 252 19.00 -7.33 7.99
N PRO A 253 19.59 -7.22 6.79
CA PRO A 253 20.47 -8.26 6.27
C PRO A 253 21.73 -8.46 7.11
N LEU A 254 22.32 -7.39 7.65
CA LEU A 254 23.49 -7.48 8.52
C LEU A 254 23.18 -8.22 9.84
N LEU A 255 22.01 -7.94 10.41
CA LEU A 255 21.51 -8.63 11.59
C LEU A 255 21.24 -10.12 11.35
N ARG A 256 20.75 -10.49 10.14
CA ARG A 256 20.54 -11.89 9.75
C ARG A 256 21.86 -12.65 9.60
N GLN A 257 22.91 -11.97 9.18
CA GLN A 257 24.27 -12.51 9.06
C GLN A 257 24.97 -12.67 10.42
N GLY A 258 24.28 -12.37 11.53
CA GLY A 258 24.83 -12.53 12.87
C GLY A 258 25.70 -11.37 13.36
N MET A 259 25.86 -10.30 12.58
CA MET A 259 26.71 -9.16 12.95
C MET A 259 26.28 -8.56 14.30
N PRO A 260 27.22 -8.19 15.21
CA PRO A 260 26.92 -7.54 16.47
C PRO A 260 26.07 -6.27 16.30
N ALA A 261 25.13 -6.01 17.21
CA ALA A 261 24.19 -4.91 17.06
C ALA A 261 24.85 -3.53 17.08
N ASP A 262 25.96 -3.36 17.78
CA ASP A 262 26.71 -2.11 17.79
C ASP A 262 27.40 -1.87 16.45
N ASP A 263 28.00 -2.90 15.85
CA ASP A 263 28.63 -2.80 14.54
C ASP A 263 27.58 -2.49 13.45
N VAL A 264 26.41 -3.15 13.53
CA VAL A 264 25.29 -2.85 12.63
C VAL A 264 24.84 -1.42 12.79
N ALA A 265 24.67 -0.94 14.03
CA ALA A 265 24.23 0.42 14.30
C ALA A 265 25.18 1.44 13.65
N LEU A 266 26.47 1.30 13.85
CA LEU A 266 27.49 2.17 13.26
C LEU A 266 27.46 2.14 11.72
N ARG A 267 27.38 0.95 11.12
CA ARG A 267 27.35 0.79 9.65
C ARG A 267 26.13 1.43 8.99
N VAL A 268 25.03 1.54 9.71
CA VAL A 268 23.81 2.18 9.19
C VAL A 268 23.63 3.62 9.70
N GLY A 269 24.65 4.21 10.30
CA GLY A 269 24.63 5.60 10.72
C GLY A 269 23.82 5.85 12.00
N LEU A 270 23.66 4.84 12.86
CA LEU A 270 23.08 4.99 14.19
C LEU A 270 24.20 4.98 15.24
N VAL A 271 23.99 5.71 16.33
CA VAL A 271 25.03 5.96 17.33
C VAL A 271 25.44 4.67 18.09
N ASN A 272 24.49 3.75 18.36
CA ASN A 272 24.73 2.52 19.12
C ASN A 272 23.57 1.52 18.99
N ALA A 273 23.79 0.31 19.53
CA ALA A 273 22.79 -0.76 19.56
C ALA A 273 21.50 -0.39 20.30
N ALA A 274 21.58 0.43 21.35
CA ALA A 274 20.41 0.84 22.11
C ALA A 274 19.45 1.67 21.24
N ARG A 275 20.00 2.59 20.43
CA ARG A 275 19.20 3.38 19.48
C ARG A 275 18.63 2.51 18.36
N LEU A 276 19.43 1.58 17.82
CA LEU A 276 18.97 0.60 16.83
C LEU A 276 17.80 -0.23 17.40
N SER A 277 17.94 -0.77 18.60
CA SER A 277 16.93 -1.61 19.27
C SER A 277 15.63 -0.85 19.53
N ARG A 278 15.72 0.41 19.99
CA ARG A 278 14.56 1.28 20.20
C ARG A 278 13.83 1.56 18.91
N LEU A 279 14.56 1.95 17.87
CA LEU A 279 14.01 2.26 16.54
C LEU A 279 13.38 1.00 15.91
N PHE A 280 14.06 -0.14 16.05
CA PHE A 280 13.58 -1.42 15.55
C PHE A 280 12.25 -1.80 16.19
N ARG A 281 12.16 -1.71 17.54
CA ARG A 281 10.91 -1.97 18.27
C ARG A 281 9.79 -1.01 17.87
N GLN A 282 10.12 0.29 17.74
CA GLN A 282 9.15 1.32 17.35
C GLN A 282 8.59 1.10 15.93
N ARG A 283 9.43 0.65 14.99
CA ARG A 283 9.08 0.55 13.57
C ARG A 283 8.66 -0.85 13.13
N ARG A 284 9.15 -1.89 13.79
CA ARG A 284 8.85 -3.31 13.47
C ARG A 284 7.94 -3.98 14.50
N GLY A 285 7.60 -3.29 15.59
CA GLY A 285 6.72 -3.81 16.64
C GLY A 285 7.33 -4.93 17.51
N VAL A 286 8.56 -5.37 17.22
CA VAL A 286 9.23 -6.47 17.91
C VAL A 286 10.59 -6.05 18.44
N ALA A 287 11.02 -6.61 19.57
CA ALA A 287 12.35 -6.36 20.10
C ALA A 287 13.43 -6.96 19.18
N LEU A 288 14.58 -6.28 19.04
CA LEU A 288 15.68 -6.71 18.18
C LEU A 288 16.15 -8.13 18.45
N GLY A 289 16.28 -8.51 19.74
CA GLY A 289 16.68 -9.86 20.14
C GLY A 289 15.65 -10.94 19.76
N GLN A 290 14.35 -10.63 19.85
CA GLN A 290 13.28 -11.52 19.40
C GLN A 290 13.31 -11.67 17.88
N TRP A 291 13.51 -10.56 17.16
CA TRP A 291 13.60 -10.57 15.71
C TRP A 291 14.79 -11.41 15.22
N ARG A 292 15.95 -11.29 15.87
CA ARG A 292 17.14 -12.11 15.56
C ARG A 292 16.87 -13.62 15.73
N ARG A 293 16.21 -14.02 16.80
CA ARG A 293 15.84 -15.44 17.02
C ARG A 293 14.92 -15.98 15.93
N LEU A 294 14.05 -15.12 15.37
CA LEU A 294 13.10 -15.51 14.33
C LEU A 294 13.68 -15.51 12.91
N HIS A 295 14.76 -14.75 12.68
CA HIS A 295 15.27 -14.47 11.32
C HIS A 295 16.79 -14.62 11.20
N GLY A 296 17.52 -14.81 12.29
CA GLY A 296 18.95 -15.15 12.28
C GLY A 296 19.13 -16.60 11.88
N GLY A 297 20.08 -16.87 10.99
CA GLY A 297 20.53 -18.23 10.73
C GLY A 297 21.11 -18.85 12.01
N PRO A 298 21.28 -20.18 12.06
CA PRO A 298 21.96 -20.82 13.17
C PRO A 298 23.37 -20.22 13.34
N CYS A 299 23.74 -19.95 14.60
CA CYS A 299 25.12 -19.62 14.99
C CYS A 299 26.03 -20.75 14.62
#